data_4be4203ee096eedcaced6d06d9e4b4cc
#
_entry.id   4be4203ee096eedcaced6d06d9e4b4cc
#
_cell.length_a   1.000
_cell.length_b   1.000
_cell.length_c   1.000
_cell.angle_alpha   90.00
_cell.angle_beta   90.00
_cell.angle_gamma   90.00
#
_symmetry.space_group_name_H-M   'P 1'
#
loop_
_entity.id
_entity.type
_entity.pdbx_description
1 polymer ?
#
loop_
_entity_poly.entity_id
_entity_poly.type
_entity_poly.pdbx_seq_one_letter_code
_entity_poly.pdbx_strand_id
1 'polypeptide(L)'
;MGRRLILDTNMLIAYERGTIDRSALDEDDLAIAPVSVAEYRVGIEMADTVERAAARARALAVITSAVNVLDYTEATAAHHGRLLAHVRRSGAARGAHDLIIAAHAAETGRTIVSRDVKARFGELPGVNALEI
;
A
#
# COMPACT_ATOMS: atom_id res chain seq x y z
N MET A 1 -4.61 -6.61 21.08
CA MET A 1 -5.46 -6.30 19.92
C MET A 1 -4.61 -5.85 18.77
N GLY A 2 -5.00 -6.26 17.59
CA GLY A 2 -4.27 -5.92 16.37
C GLY A 2 -4.41 -4.47 15.96
N ARG A 3 -3.38 -3.97 15.30
CA ARG A 3 -3.40 -2.65 14.68
C ARG A 3 -4.14 -2.72 13.36
N ARG A 4 -4.69 -1.59 12.91
CA ARG A 4 -5.29 -1.48 11.59
C ARG A 4 -4.25 -0.86 10.65
N LEU A 5 -3.76 -1.66 9.70
CA LEU A 5 -2.66 -1.28 8.83
C LEU A 5 -3.07 -1.34 7.35
N ILE A 6 -2.40 -0.54 6.54
CA ILE A 6 -2.43 -0.65 5.08
C ILE A 6 -0.98 -0.79 4.60
N LEU A 7 -0.74 -1.78 3.75
CA LEU A 7 0.60 -2.09 3.28
C LEU A 7 0.89 -1.34 1.98
N ASP A 8 2.01 -0.61 1.94
CA ASP A 8 2.52 -0.04 0.70
C ASP A 8 2.98 -1.16 -0.25
N THR A 9 3.07 -0.86 -1.54
CA THR A 9 3.43 -1.86 -2.56
C THR A 9 4.76 -2.56 -2.27
N ASN A 10 5.76 -1.83 -1.78
CA ASN A 10 7.06 -2.43 -1.44
C ASN A 10 6.95 -3.48 -0.33
N MET A 11 5.94 -3.39 0.53
CA MET A 11 5.71 -4.39 1.58
C MET A 11 5.15 -5.69 1.01
N LEU A 12 4.39 -5.63 -0.08
CA LEU A 12 3.91 -6.83 -0.78
C LEU A 12 5.08 -7.59 -1.39
N ILE A 13 6.03 -6.86 -1.98
CA ILE A 13 7.25 -7.45 -2.53
C ILE A 13 8.10 -8.07 -1.42
N ALA A 14 8.25 -7.36 -0.30
CA ALA A 14 8.99 -7.87 0.86
C ALA A 14 8.33 -9.12 1.44
N TYR A 15 7.01 -9.15 1.49
CA TYR A 15 6.23 -10.31 1.95
C TYR A 15 6.48 -11.53 1.05
N GLU A 16 6.41 -11.35 -0.27
CA GLU A 16 6.71 -12.39 -1.25
C GLU A 16 8.13 -12.94 -1.07
N ARG A 17 9.12 -12.03 -0.92
CA ARG A 17 10.54 -12.40 -0.79
C ARG A 17 10.92 -12.95 0.58
N GLY A 18 10.00 -12.93 1.55
CA GLY A 18 10.27 -13.37 2.91
C GLY A 18 11.24 -12.48 3.68
N THR A 19 11.33 -11.19 3.30
CA THR A 19 12.25 -10.24 3.95
C THR A 19 11.63 -9.50 5.13
N ILE A 20 10.39 -9.82 5.48
CA ILE A 20 9.74 -9.33 6.68
C ILE A 20 9.36 -10.50 7.58
N ASP A 21 9.32 -10.24 8.88
CA ASP A 21 8.80 -11.20 9.85
C ASP A 21 7.26 -11.16 9.81
N ARG A 22 6.66 -12.13 9.13
CA ARG A 22 5.20 -12.20 9.01
C ARG A 22 4.51 -12.35 10.36
N SER A 23 5.17 -12.98 11.32
CA SER A 23 4.62 -13.16 12.67
C SER A 23 4.42 -11.82 13.40
N ALA A 24 5.19 -10.80 13.05
CA ALA A 24 5.02 -9.45 13.60
C ALA A 24 3.71 -8.81 13.18
N LEU A 25 3.04 -9.32 12.13
CA LEU A 25 1.79 -8.79 11.58
C LEU A 25 0.60 -9.72 11.80
N ASP A 26 0.79 -10.89 12.42
CA ASP A 26 -0.23 -11.94 12.52
C ASP A 26 -1.52 -11.48 13.23
N GLU A 27 -1.41 -10.58 14.18
CA GLU A 27 -2.55 -10.08 14.94
C GLU A 27 -3.15 -8.80 14.37
N ASP A 28 -2.57 -8.26 13.30
CA ASP A 28 -2.98 -6.99 12.73
C ASP A 28 -4.07 -7.19 11.65
N ASP A 29 -4.95 -6.20 11.54
CA ASP A 29 -5.92 -6.10 10.46
C ASP A 29 -5.23 -5.44 9.28
N LEU A 30 -4.91 -6.22 8.26
CA LEU A 30 -4.14 -5.79 7.11
C LEU A 30 -5.04 -5.49 5.92
N ALA A 31 -4.73 -4.41 5.23
CA ALA A 31 -5.38 -4.04 3.98
C ALA A 31 -4.34 -3.60 2.95
N ILE A 32 -4.74 -3.61 1.69
CA ILE A 32 -3.97 -3.05 0.58
C ILE A 32 -4.89 -2.22 -0.31
N ALA A 33 -4.33 -1.22 -0.97
CA ALA A 33 -5.05 -0.43 -1.95
C ALA A 33 -5.12 -1.17 -3.29
N PRO A 34 -6.20 -0.99 -4.10
CA PRO A 34 -6.25 -1.56 -5.44
C PRO A 34 -5.08 -1.13 -6.32
N VAL A 35 -4.59 0.11 -6.18
CA VAL A 35 -3.44 0.60 -6.93
C VAL A 35 -2.17 -0.22 -6.63
N SER A 36 -2.01 -0.72 -5.41
CA SER A 36 -0.90 -1.59 -5.05
C SER A 36 -1.00 -2.95 -5.75
N VAL A 37 -2.22 -3.48 -5.89
CA VAL A 37 -2.46 -4.70 -6.68
C VAL A 37 -2.06 -4.45 -8.13
N ALA A 38 -2.45 -3.31 -8.70
CA ALA A 38 -2.10 -2.96 -10.08
C ALA A 38 -0.58 -2.86 -10.27
N GLU A 39 0.12 -2.19 -9.37
CA GLU A 39 1.58 -2.09 -9.42
C GLU A 39 2.26 -3.46 -9.34
N TYR A 40 1.77 -4.33 -8.44
CA TYR A 40 2.30 -5.69 -8.33
C TYR A 40 2.07 -6.49 -9.62
N ARG A 41 0.90 -6.34 -10.25
CA ARG A 41 0.58 -7.01 -11.51
C ARG A 41 1.47 -6.56 -12.66
N VAL A 42 1.96 -5.31 -12.66
CA VAL A 42 2.97 -4.88 -13.63
C VAL A 42 4.19 -5.81 -13.57
N GLY A 43 4.63 -6.17 -12.37
CA GLY A 43 5.73 -7.11 -12.18
C GLY A 43 5.44 -8.51 -12.73
N ILE A 44 4.17 -8.94 -12.69
CA ILE A 44 3.76 -10.21 -13.30
C ILE A 44 3.82 -10.12 -14.83
N GLU A 45 3.24 -9.07 -15.39
CA GLU A 45 3.20 -8.86 -16.85
C GLU A 45 4.59 -8.65 -17.45
N MET A 46 5.49 -8.02 -16.71
CA MET A 46 6.86 -7.72 -17.15
C MET A 46 7.88 -8.80 -16.78
N ALA A 47 7.43 -9.92 -16.19
CA ALA A 47 8.33 -11.00 -15.83
C ALA A 47 9.01 -11.58 -17.08
N ASP A 48 10.31 -11.87 -16.97
CA ASP A 48 11.12 -12.33 -18.09
C ASP A 48 10.93 -13.81 -18.43
N THR A 49 10.26 -14.57 -17.55
CA THR A 49 9.93 -15.99 -17.80
C THR A 49 8.49 -16.27 -17.39
N VAL A 50 7.90 -17.30 -18.01
CA VAL A 50 6.56 -17.79 -17.67
C VAL A 50 6.55 -18.30 -16.23
N GLU A 51 7.61 -18.96 -15.80
CA GLU A 51 7.75 -19.50 -14.45
C GLU A 51 7.75 -18.41 -13.39
N ARG A 52 8.45 -17.30 -13.64
CA ARG A 52 8.46 -16.14 -12.74
C ARG A 52 7.11 -15.45 -12.68
N ALA A 53 6.47 -15.28 -13.84
CA ALA A 53 5.11 -14.73 -13.89
C ALA A 53 4.13 -15.56 -13.08
N ALA A 54 4.18 -16.89 -13.23
CA ALA A 54 3.32 -17.80 -12.49
C ALA A 54 3.60 -17.78 -10.99
N ALA A 55 4.86 -17.72 -10.58
CA ALA A 55 5.24 -17.64 -9.17
C ALA A 55 4.74 -16.36 -8.52
N ARG A 56 4.88 -15.22 -9.21
CA ARG A 56 4.39 -13.92 -8.73
C ARG A 56 2.86 -13.89 -8.66
N ALA A 57 2.18 -14.48 -9.64
CA ALA A 57 0.72 -14.58 -9.63
C ALA A 57 0.22 -15.41 -8.44
N ARG A 58 0.88 -16.51 -8.13
CA ARG A 58 0.54 -17.33 -6.96
C ARG A 58 0.77 -16.58 -5.65
N ALA A 59 1.87 -15.83 -5.55
CA ALA A 59 2.16 -14.99 -4.37
C ALA A 59 1.08 -13.93 -4.18
N LEU A 60 0.65 -13.27 -5.24
CA LEU A 60 -0.43 -12.28 -5.18
C LEU A 60 -1.75 -12.92 -4.70
N ALA A 61 -2.09 -14.12 -5.20
CA ALA A 61 -3.29 -14.83 -4.79
C ALA A 61 -3.27 -15.16 -3.29
N VAL A 62 -2.12 -15.55 -2.75
CA VAL A 62 -1.94 -15.77 -1.30
C VAL A 62 -2.14 -14.47 -0.53
N ILE A 63 -1.52 -13.38 -0.98
CA ILE A 63 -1.64 -12.07 -0.32
C ILE A 63 -3.10 -11.61 -0.31
N THR A 64 -3.78 -11.62 -1.44
CA THR A 64 -5.16 -11.14 -1.54
C THR A 64 -6.18 -12.03 -0.83
N SER A 65 -5.82 -13.28 -0.52
CA SER A 65 -6.65 -14.14 0.33
C SER A 65 -6.46 -13.86 1.82
N ALA A 66 -5.34 -13.26 2.20
CA ALA A 66 -4.98 -13.00 3.60
C ALA A 66 -5.25 -11.55 4.04
N VAL A 67 -5.32 -10.61 3.11
CA VAL A 67 -5.52 -9.19 3.41
C VAL A 67 -6.73 -8.65 2.65
N ASN A 68 -7.35 -7.59 3.21
CA ASN A 68 -8.46 -6.91 2.54
C ASN A 68 -7.96 -6.00 1.43
N VAL A 69 -8.50 -6.15 0.23
CA VAL A 69 -8.31 -5.17 -0.84
C VAL A 69 -9.41 -4.13 -0.69
N LEU A 70 -9.03 -2.89 -0.40
CA LEU A 70 -9.97 -1.79 -0.17
C LEU A 70 -10.54 -1.30 -1.49
N ASP A 71 -11.80 -0.84 -1.46
CA ASP A 71 -12.39 -0.19 -2.63
C ASP A 71 -12.05 1.30 -2.65
N TYR A 72 -11.80 1.85 -3.83
CA TYR A 72 -11.72 3.29 -4.01
C TYR A 72 -13.13 3.83 -4.22
N THR A 73 -13.68 4.47 -3.19
CA THR A 73 -15.04 4.98 -3.19
C THR A 73 -15.05 6.51 -3.28
N GLU A 74 -16.24 7.10 -3.29
CA GLU A 74 -16.37 8.56 -3.23
C GLU A 74 -15.76 9.13 -1.93
N ALA A 75 -15.86 8.41 -0.82
CA ALA A 75 -15.22 8.82 0.43
C ALA A 75 -13.68 8.82 0.29
N THR A 76 -13.12 7.82 -0.36
CA THR A 76 -11.68 7.78 -0.69
C THR A 76 -11.31 8.98 -1.55
N ALA A 77 -12.12 9.29 -2.56
CA ALA A 77 -11.89 10.42 -3.46
C ALA A 77 -11.86 11.75 -2.71
N ALA A 78 -12.71 11.93 -1.70
CA ALA A 78 -12.71 13.14 -0.88
C ALA A 78 -11.40 13.32 -0.13
N HIS A 79 -10.87 12.27 0.49
CA HIS A 79 -9.57 12.30 1.15
C HIS A 79 -8.43 12.51 0.15
N HIS A 80 -8.50 11.83 -0.99
CA HIS A 80 -7.52 11.96 -2.06
C HIS A 80 -7.45 13.40 -2.59
N GLY A 81 -8.61 14.04 -2.79
CA GLY A 81 -8.69 15.44 -3.22
C GLY A 81 -8.02 16.39 -2.23
N ARG A 82 -8.21 16.19 -0.93
CA ARG A 82 -7.55 16.99 0.11
C ARG A 82 -6.04 16.85 0.06
N LEU A 83 -5.54 15.64 -0.12
CA LEU A 83 -4.09 15.37 -0.21
C LEU A 83 -3.49 15.97 -1.47
N LEU A 84 -4.17 15.84 -2.61
CA LEU A 84 -3.76 16.48 -3.86
C LEU A 84 -3.66 18.00 -3.72
N ALA A 85 -4.67 18.61 -3.11
CA ALA A 85 -4.67 20.06 -2.88
C ALA A 85 -3.52 20.49 -1.96
N HIS A 86 -3.27 19.72 -0.89
CA HIS A 86 -2.16 19.97 0.02
C HIS A 86 -0.82 19.95 -0.72
N VAL A 87 -0.58 18.93 -1.55
CA VAL A 87 0.66 18.79 -2.32
C VAL A 87 0.83 19.93 -3.30
N ARG A 88 -0.23 20.35 -3.98
CA ARG A 88 -0.18 21.50 -4.92
C ARG A 88 0.13 22.80 -4.20
N ARG A 89 -0.42 23.02 -3.01
CA ARG A 89 -0.15 24.22 -2.21
C ARG A 89 1.25 24.23 -1.64
N SER A 90 1.75 23.09 -1.19
CA SER A 90 3.09 22.99 -0.61
C SER A 90 4.21 23.02 -1.65
N GLY A 91 3.91 22.69 -2.91
CA GLY A 91 4.89 22.59 -3.98
C GLY A 91 5.84 21.40 -3.85
N ALA A 92 5.65 20.55 -2.85
CA ALA A 92 6.48 19.36 -2.64
C ALA A 92 5.86 18.17 -3.38
N ALA A 93 6.47 17.78 -4.49
CA ALA A 93 5.97 16.69 -5.33
C ALA A 93 5.91 15.36 -4.57
N ARG A 94 4.85 14.60 -4.82
CA ARG A 94 4.66 13.24 -4.28
C ARG A 94 4.25 12.31 -5.40
N GLY A 95 4.57 11.03 -5.26
CA GLY A 95 4.13 10.00 -6.19
C GLY A 95 2.60 9.92 -6.24
N ALA A 96 2.04 9.80 -7.45
CA ALA A 96 0.59 9.75 -7.63
C ALA A 96 -0.04 8.55 -6.90
N HIS A 97 0.60 7.38 -6.99
CA HIS A 97 0.12 6.17 -6.31
C HIS A 97 0.26 6.27 -4.79
N ASP A 98 1.31 6.92 -4.31
CA ASP A 98 1.50 7.13 -2.86
C ASP A 98 0.37 7.96 -2.28
N LEU A 99 -0.11 8.98 -3.01
CA LEU A 99 -1.25 9.79 -2.56
C LEU A 99 -2.55 9.00 -2.53
N ILE A 100 -2.72 8.04 -3.43
CA ILE A 100 -3.90 7.15 -3.41
C ILE A 100 -3.85 6.25 -2.18
N ILE A 101 -2.70 5.64 -1.90
CA ILE A 101 -2.51 4.79 -0.71
C ILE A 101 -2.77 5.62 0.56
N ALA A 102 -2.22 6.82 0.62
CA ALA A 102 -2.42 7.74 1.74
C ALA A 102 -3.89 8.11 1.92
N ALA A 103 -4.63 8.28 0.82
CA ALA A 103 -6.07 8.57 0.87
C ALA A 103 -6.86 7.42 1.48
N HIS A 104 -6.55 6.19 1.12
CA HIS A 104 -7.16 5.01 1.76
C HIS A 104 -6.84 4.95 3.24
N ALA A 105 -5.60 5.25 3.61
CA ALA A 105 -5.18 5.26 5.01
C ALA A 105 -5.97 6.30 5.81
N ALA A 106 -6.08 7.53 5.32
CA ALA A 106 -6.80 8.60 5.98
C ALA A 106 -8.29 8.30 6.12
N GLU A 107 -8.90 7.78 5.04
CA GLU A 107 -10.32 7.42 5.03
C GLU A 107 -10.66 6.33 6.04
N THR A 108 -9.83 5.30 6.13
CA THR A 108 -10.11 4.11 6.93
C THR A 108 -9.51 4.16 8.33
N GLY A 109 -8.73 5.20 8.65
CA GLY A 109 -8.03 5.30 9.92
C GLY A 109 -6.92 4.27 10.09
N ARG A 110 -6.33 3.80 8.99
CA ARG A 110 -5.25 2.82 9.01
C ARG A 110 -3.89 3.50 9.00
N THR A 111 -2.91 2.86 9.62
CA THR A 111 -1.52 3.29 9.57
C THR A 111 -0.84 2.64 8.36
N ILE A 112 -0.12 3.44 7.56
CA ILE A 112 0.62 2.93 6.42
C ILE A 112 1.91 2.27 6.91
N VAL A 113 2.16 1.06 6.45
CA VAL A 113 3.43 0.36 6.65
C VAL A 113 4.20 0.39 5.34
N SER A 114 5.39 0.98 5.37
CA SER A 114 6.23 1.16 4.18
C SER A 114 7.70 1.10 4.55
N ARG A 115 8.52 0.66 3.59
CA ARG A 115 9.98 0.75 3.65
C ARG A 115 10.51 1.93 2.83
N ASP A 116 9.62 2.68 2.18
CA ASP A 116 9.98 3.83 1.34
C ASP A 116 10.00 5.11 2.18
N VAL A 117 11.17 5.44 2.70
CA VAL A 117 11.39 6.68 3.47
C VAL A 117 11.14 7.92 2.61
N LYS A 118 11.42 7.85 1.30
CA LYS A 118 11.24 8.98 0.38
C LYS A 118 9.78 9.36 0.17
N ALA A 119 8.86 8.43 0.38
CA ALA A 119 7.43 8.70 0.26
C ALA A 119 6.93 9.67 1.34
N ARG A 120 7.59 9.70 2.50
CA ARG A 120 7.30 10.63 3.62
C ARG A 120 5.81 10.68 3.97
N PHE A 121 5.18 9.51 4.07
CA PHE A 121 3.74 9.39 4.35
C PHE A 121 3.33 10.11 5.63
N GLY A 122 4.15 10.02 6.69
CA GLY A 122 3.85 10.63 7.98
C GLY A 122 3.82 12.16 7.96
N GLU A 123 4.32 12.80 6.92
CA GLU A 123 4.26 14.26 6.76
C GLU A 123 2.97 14.74 6.11
N LEU A 124 2.14 13.81 5.59
CA LEU A 124 0.87 14.16 4.98
C LEU A 124 -0.20 14.36 6.05
N PRO A 125 -1.08 15.37 5.90
CA PRO A 125 -2.11 15.65 6.91
C PRO A 125 -3.11 14.49 7.03
N GLY A 126 -3.36 14.07 8.26
CA GLY A 126 -4.31 12.99 8.56
C GLY A 126 -3.80 11.59 8.26
N VAL A 127 -2.52 11.43 7.93
CA VAL A 127 -1.90 10.15 7.59
C VAL A 127 -0.91 9.73 8.66
N ASN A 128 -1.08 8.52 9.17
CA ASN A 128 -0.14 7.90 10.10
C ASN A 128 0.71 6.88 9.35
N ALA A 129 1.99 6.84 9.64
CA ALA A 129 2.92 5.93 8.98
C ALA A 129 3.81 5.22 10.00
N LEU A 130 4.16 3.98 9.68
CA LEU A 130 5.05 3.14 10.46
C LEU A 130 6.09 2.55 9.50
N GLU A 131 7.35 2.69 9.88
CA GLU A 131 8.47 2.08 9.15
C GLU A 131 8.84 0.75 9.81
N ILE A 132 9.04 -0.25 9.00
CA ILE A 132 9.48 -1.58 9.48
C ILE A 132 10.87 -1.93 8.97
#